data_a93337825f912cbfddf86995eb6b247c
#
_entry.id   a93337825f912cbfddf86995eb6b247c
#
_cell.length_a   1.000
_cell.length_b   1.000
_cell.length_c   1.000
_cell.angle_alpha   90.00
_cell.angle_beta   90.00
_cell.angle_gamma   90.00
#
_symmetry.space_group_name_H-M   'P 1'
#
loop_
_entity.id
_entity.type
_entity.pdbx_description
1 polymer ?
#
loop_
_entity_poly.entity_id
_entity_poly.type
_entity_poly.pdbx_seq_one_letter_code
_entity_poly.pdbx_strand_id
1 'polypeptide(L)'
;MNTHFKPNSRRHWLLGALGLSAASLSPWLAYADNDNDEDFEHEVNSNVSLALAQTGISGHVVVIGGGMAGAAAAKYLRLWGGAQLNVTLIDTDASYTSNIMSNLVLTQQRTMASLDYKRDVLASSYGVSLVQDRVVSLDTVNKQVVLASGAPLSYDRVVVAPGVEFMAAYGLSVSDYDTKTPHAWRAGAQTTLLANQIAGMANGDTFVMTIPLAPYRCPPGPYERACVVADLLKRTGRSNCRVVILDENANIQAESGTFQNAFDFVHAGVISYQSNARNIQINPDTKVVTYAIGSGATQTINARVVNPIPAHRAAGIGAGNLDANDTSGWFAAARLNNSNGRWAAVNPLSYESTAVSGVHVIGDAAYCGLPKAGHVGNQEGKIC
;
A
#
# COMPACT_ATOMS: atom_id res chain seq x y z
N MET A 1 58.35 -7.83 -9.67
CA MET A 1 57.28 -8.72 -10.14
C MET A 1 55.98 -8.25 -9.51
N ASN A 2 55.23 -7.50 -10.28
CA ASN A 2 53.94 -6.96 -9.85
C ASN A 2 52.83 -7.96 -10.22
N THR A 3 52.11 -8.46 -9.24
CA THR A 3 50.89 -9.22 -9.47
C THR A 3 49.70 -8.42 -8.94
N HIS A 4 48.93 -7.87 -9.87
CA HIS A 4 47.62 -7.23 -9.61
C HIS A 4 46.61 -8.30 -9.21
N PHE A 5 46.08 -8.22 -8.00
CA PHE A 5 44.87 -8.96 -7.59
C PHE A 5 43.64 -8.15 -8.05
N LYS A 6 42.84 -8.75 -8.94
CA LYS A 6 41.46 -8.29 -9.22
C LYS A 6 40.52 -8.86 -8.13
N PRO A 7 39.56 -8.11 -7.60
CA PRO A 7 38.61 -8.67 -6.65
C PRO A 7 37.59 -9.54 -7.40
N ASN A 8 37.58 -10.84 -7.06
CA ASN A 8 36.56 -11.77 -7.51
C ASN A 8 35.22 -11.46 -6.83
N SER A 9 34.17 -11.37 -7.64
CA SER A 9 32.81 -11.17 -7.22
C SER A 9 32.31 -12.30 -6.31
N ARG A 10 31.55 -11.97 -5.28
CA ARG A 10 30.95 -12.87 -4.29
C ARG A 10 29.94 -13.90 -4.87
N ARG A 11 29.85 -14.03 -6.20
CA ARG A 11 28.87 -14.87 -6.92
C ARG A 11 29.25 -16.37 -7.01
N HIS A 12 30.45 -16.80 -6.67
CA HIS A 12 30.87 -18.18 -6.88
C HIS A 12 30.80 -19.11 -5.67
N TRP A 13 30.30 -18.67 -4.52
CA TRP A 13 30.24 -19.51 -3.32
C TRP A 13 28.93 -20.27 -3.10
N LEU A 14 27.91 -20.06 -3.94
CA LEU A 14 26.62 -20.77 -3.81
C LEU A 14 26.43 -21.98 -4.74
N LEU A 15 27.41 -22.32 -5.57
CA LEU A 15 27.31 -23.44 -6.52
C LEU A 15 28.04 -24.72 -6.06
N GLY A 16 28.59 -24.74 -4.86
CA GLY A 16 29.43 -25.85 -4.38
C GLY A 16 28.78 -26.91 -3.48
N ALA A 17 27.52 -26.80 -3.12
CA ALA A 17 26.92 -27.65 -2.07
C ALA A 17 25.54 -28.26 -2.41
N LEU A 18 25.28 -28.67 -3.64
CA LEU A 18 24.11 -29.52 -3.97
C LEU A 18 24.41 -30.41 -5.16
N GLY A 19 25.29 -31.37 -4.93
CA GLY A 19 25.41 -32.58 -5.74
C GLY A 19 24.62 -33.71 -5.11
N LEU A 20 23.77 -34.38 -5.91
CA LEU A 20 23.07 -35.64 -5.67
C LEU A 20 21.72 -35.59 -4.94
N SER A 21 20.66 -35.35 -5.73
CA SER A 21 19.54 -36.29 -5.85
C SER A 21 18.64 -35.85 -7.01
N ALA A 22 18.80 -36.49 -8.14
CA ALA A 22 17.91 -36.38 -9.27
C ALA A 22 16.66 -37.20 -9.03
N ALA A 23 15.49 -36.60 -9.12
CA ALA A 23 14.32 -37.14 -9.81
C ALA A 23 13.12 -36.22 -9.60
N SER A 24 12.52 -35.81 -10.72
CA SER A 24 11.17 -35.28 -10.89
C SER A 24 10.82 -33.97 -10.13
N LEU A 25 11.26 -32.81 -10.63
CA LEU A 25 10.64 -31.53 -10.38
C LEU A 25 10.31 -30.86 -11.72
N SER A 26 9.03 -30.55 -11.82
CA SER A 26 8.34 -29.92 -12.94
C SER A 26 9.02 -28.65 -13.49
N PRO A 27 8.69 -28.21 -14.73
CA PRO A 27 9.37 -27.10 -15.43
C PRO A 27 9.15 -25.69 -14.86
N TRP A 28 8.78 -25.55 -13.61
CA TRP A 28 8.43 -24.28 -12.96
C TRP A 28 9.60 -23.51 -12.33
N LEU A 29 10.81 -24.09 -12.31
CA LEU A 29 11.98 -23.47 -11.68
C LEU A 29 12.96 -22.79 -12.65
N ALA A 30 12.62 -22.69 -13.94
CA ALA A 30 13.50 -22.10 -14.95
C ALA A 30 13.22 -20.62 -15.27
N TYR A 31 12.39 -19.92 -14.49
CA TYR A 31 12.02 -18.51 -14.74
C TYR A 31 12.39 -17.52 -13.63
N ALA A 32 13.30 -17.90 -12.76
CA ALA A 32 13.82 -17.00 -11.75
C ALA A 32 15.36 -17.01 -11.83
N ASP A 33 15.91 -16.23 -12.75
CA ASP A 33 17.20 -15.55 -12.70
C ASP A 33 17.63 -15.12 -14.12
N ASN A 34 17.16 -14.00 -14.54
CA ASN A 34 17.84 -13.18 -15.54
C ASN A 34 17.60 -11.72 -15.16
N ASP A 35 18.30 -11.27 -14.10
CA ASP A 35 18.48 -9.87 -13.80
C ASP A 35 19.47 -9.27 -14.81
N ASN A 36 19.04 -9.10 -16.03
CA ASN A 36 19.57 -8.07 -16.89
C ASN A 36 18.62 -6.89 -16.73
N ASP A 37 19.03 -5.89 -15.95
CA ASP A 37 18.50 -4.54 -15.96
C ASP A 37 18.80 -3.88 -17.32
N GLU A 38 18.23 -4.42 -18.39
CA GLU A 38 18.00 -3.68 -19.62
C GLU A 38 16.59 -3.12 -19.50
N ASP A 39 16.50 -1.80 -19.57
CA ASP A 39 15.27 -1.02 -19.64
C ASP A 39 14.30 -1.66 -20.64
N PHE A 40 13.37 -2.48 -20.14
CA PHE A 40 12.22 -2.92 -20.91
C PHE A 40 11.25 -1.73 -21.02
N GLU A 41 11.65 -0.73 -21.79
CA GLU A 41 10.67 0.06 -22.54
C GLU A 41 10.08 -0.88 -23.60
N HIS A 42 9.20 -1.79 -23.20
CA HIS A 42 8.26 -2.35 -24.13
C HIS A 42 7.38 -1.20 -24.58
N GLU A 43 7.66 -0.69 -25.76
CA GLU A 43 6.62 -0.08 -26.59
C GLU A 43 5.46 -1.10 -26.64
N VAL A 44 4.47 -0.86 -25.78
CA VAL A 44 3.21 -1.58 -25.86
C VAL A 44 2.60 -1.14 -27.16
N ASN A 45 2.79 -1.98 -28.18
CA ASN A 45 2.16 -1.79 -29.48
C ASN A 45 0.66 -1.70 -29.22
N SER A 46 0.09 -0.49 -29.24
CA SER A 46 -1.26 -0.14 -28.80
C SER A 46 -2.38 -0.76 -29.63
N ASN A 47 -2.05 -1.67 -30.56
CA ASN A 47 -2.96 -2.28 -31.51
C ASN A 47 -3.14 -3.80 -31.32
N VAL A 48 -2.63 -4.41 -30.26
CA VAL A 48 -2.94 -5.81 -29.97
C VAL A 48 -4.28 -5.89 -29.28
N SER A 49 -5.36 -6.06 -30.03
CA SER A 49 -6.64 -6.48 -29.50
C SER A 49 -6.48 -7.87 -28.89
N LEU A 50 -6.44 -7.95 -27.56
CA LEU A 50 -6.42 -9.23 -26.87
C LEU A 50 -7.74 -9.97 -27.12
N ALA A 51 -7.66 -11.20 -27.63
CA ALA A 51 -8.83 -12.04 -27.83
C ALA A 51 -9.44 -12.36 -26.45
N LEU A 52 -10.62 -11.79 -26.19
CA LEU A 52 -11.38 -12.09 -24.98
C LEU A 52 -11.94 -13.53 -25.03
N ALA A 53 -12.03 -14.18 -23.90
CA ALA A 53 -12.59 -15.53 -23.82
C ALA A 53 -14.03 -15.57 -24.35
N GLN A 54 -14.41 -16.69 -24.95
CA GLN A 54 -15.79 -16.95 -25.40
C GLN A 54 -16.45 -17.89 -24.39
N THR A 55 -16.90 -17.34 -23.26
CA THR A 55 -17.43 -18.14 -22.15
C THR A 55 -18.95 -18.28 -22.14
N GLY A 56 -19.65 -17.41 -22.89
CA GLY A 56 -21.10 -17.26 -22.80
C GLY A 56 -21.61 -16.60 -21.50
N ILE A 57 -20.70 -16.20 -20.60
CA ILE A 57 -21.06 -15.44 -19.39
C ILE A 57 -21.49 -14.03 -19.80
N SER A 58 -22.64 -13.61 -19.32
CA SER A 58 -23.19 -12.27 -19.56
C SER A 58 -23.62 -11.63 -18.23
N GLY A 59 -23.80 -10.32 -18.25
CA GLY A 59 -24.21 -9.54 -17.08
C GLY A 59 -23.39 -8.28 -16.93
N HIS A 60 -23.61 -7.57 -15.82
CA HIS A 60 -22.90 -6.33 -15.49
C HIS A 60 -22.21 -6.44 -14.13
N VAL A 61 -20.91 -6.30 -14.11
CA VAL A 61 -20.11 -6.21 -12.89
C VAL A 61 -19.62 -4.79 -12.72
N VAL A 62 -19.93 -4.18 -11.57
CA VAL A 62 -19.41 -2.88 -11.19
C VAL A 62 -18.21 -3.08 -10.26
N VAL A 63 -17.09 -2.44 -10.54
CA VAL A 63 -15.88 -2.44 -9.72
C VAL A 63 -15.71 -1.05 -9.11
N ILE A 64 -15.68 -0.95 -7.78
CA ILE A 64 -15.50 0.29 -7.03
C ILE A 64 -14.06 0.42 -6.55
N GLY A 65 -13.33 1.41 -7.07
CA GLY A 65 -11.93 1.66 -6.78
C GLY A 65 -10.98 1.05 -7.82
N GLY A 66 -10.19 1.89 -8.47
CA GLY A 66 -9.26 1.54 -9.55
C GLY A 66 -7.79 1.44 -9.10
N GLY A 67 -7.54 1.06 -7.85
CA GLY A 67 -6.21 0.73 -7.34
C GLY A 67 -5.73 -0.65 -7.82
N MET A 68 -4.67 -1.20 -7.20
CA MET A 68 -4.05 -2.48 -7.61
C MET A 68 -5.07 -3.63 -7.69
N ALA A 69 -5.94 -3.76 -6.71
CA ALA A 69 -6.92 -4.85 -6.65
C ALA A 69 -8.05 -4.65 -7.67
N GLY A 70 -8.69 -3.48 -7.68
CA GLY A 70 -9.84 -3.23 -8.56
C GLY A 70 -9.46 -3.17 -10.04
N ALA A 71 -8.31 -2.58 -10.38
CA ALA A 71 -7.81 -2.60 -11.76
C ALA A 71 -7.52 -4.03 -12.24
N ALA A 72 -6.93 -4.87 -11.36
CA ALA A 72 -6.74 -6.29 -11.64
C ALA A 72 -8.07 -7.01 -11.85
N ALA A 73 -9.04 -6.83 -10.93
CA ALA A 73 -10.37 -7.43 -11.06
C ALA A 73 -11.05 -7.03 -12.38
N ALA A 74 -11.08 -5.73 -12.70
CA ALA A 74 -11.70 -5.25 -13.94
C ALA A 74 -11.05 -5.85 -15.19
N LYS A 75 -9.70 -5.92 -15.21
CA LYS A 75 -8.94 -6.56 -16.29
C LYS A 75 -9.32 -8.03 -16.47
N TYR A 76 -9.24 -8.80 -15.38
CA TYR A 76 -9.40 -10.25 -15.47
C TYR A 76 -10.85 -10.67 -15.63
N LEU A 77 -11.82 -9.93 -15.10
CA LEU A 77 -13.24 -10.11 -15.40
C LEU A 77 -13.51 -10.01 -16.91
N ARG A 78 -12.92 -9.03 -17.62
CA ARG A 78 -13.05 -8.92 -19.07
C ARG A 78 -12.27 -10.02 -19.79
N LEU A 79 -11.03 -10.27 -19.39
CA LEU A 79 -10.16 -11.23 -20.07
C LEU A 79 -10.70 -12.66 -20.00
N TRP A 80 -11.18 -13.07 -18.83
CA TRP A 80 -11.66 -14.45 -18.59
C TRP A 80 -13.17 -14.58 -18.67
N GLY A 81 -13.94 -13.54 -18.32
CA GLY A 81 -15.40 -13.54 -18.42
C GLY A 81 -15.91 -13.35 -19.85
N GLY A 82 -15.13 -12.75 -20.70
CA GLY A 82 -15.39 -12.62 -22.13
C GLY A 82 -16.13 -11.34 -22.54
N ALA A 83 -16.41 -11.27 -23.84
CA ALA A 83 -16.92 -10.04 -24.46
C ALA A 83 -18.36 -9.67 -24.03
N GLN A 84 -19.16 -10.65 -23.60
CA GLN A 84 -20.56 -10.42 -23.19
C GLN A 84 -20.68 -9.97 -21.72
N LEU A 85 -19.61 -10.04 -20.94
CA LEU A 85 -19.61 -9.55 -19.55
C LEU A 85 -19.28 -8.06 -19.56
N ASN A 86 -20.24 -7.21 -19.22
CA ASN A 86 -20.00 -5.76 -19.05
C ASN A 86 -19.27 -5.50 -17.73
N VAL A 87 -18.21 -4.72 -17.76
CA VAL A 87 -17.45 -4.33 -16.55
C VAL A 87 -17.31 -2.82 -16.54
N THR A 88 -17.80 -2.19 -15.46
CA THR A 88 -17.63 -0.76 -15.20
C THR A 88 -16.72 -0.55 -14.01
N LEU A 89 -15.63 0.18 -14.17
CA LEU A 89 -14.72 0.58 -13.10
C LEU A 89 -14.99 2.03 -12.72
N ILE A 90 -15.27 2.27 -11.44
CA ILE A 90 -15.52 3.60 -10.87
C ILE A 90 -14.33 3.99 -10.00
N ASP A 91 -13.78 5.17 -10.22
CA ASP A 91 -12.77 5.79 -9.34
C ASP A 91 -12.91 7.31 -9.36
N THR A 92 -12.49 7.96 -8.28
CA THR A 92 -12.49 9.43 -8.17
C THR A 92 -11.42 10.08 -9.05
N ASP A 93 -10.30 9.38 -9.25
CA ASP A 93 -9.15 9.89 -9.95
C ASP A 93 -9.06 9.28 -11.37
N ALA A 94 -8.62 10.06 -12.34
CA ALA A 94 -8.42 9.60 -13.73
C ALA A 94 -7.25 8.61 -13.86
N SER A 95 -6.25 8.74 -12.98
CA SER A 95 -5.08 7.87 -12.92
C SER A 95 -4.92 7.23 -11.53
N TYR A 96 -4.04 6.25 -11.43
CA TYR A 96 -3.67 5.60 -10.19
C TYR A 96 -2.26 6.00 -9.79
N THR A 97 -2.10 6.73 -8.69
CA THR A 97 -0.79 6.98 -8.09
C THR A 97 -0.41 5.82 -7.17
N SER A 98 0.61 5.07 -7.54
CA SER A 98 1.05 3.90 -6.79
C SER A 98 1.72 4.28 -5.47
N ASN A 99 1.32 3.60 -4.40
CA ASN A 99 2.03 3.69 -3.11
C ASN A 99 3.32 2.85 -3.11
N ILE A 100 3.41 1.85 -3.99
CA ILE A 100 4.59 1.01 -4.16
C ILE A 100 5.73 1.89 -4.69
N MET A 101 6.91 1.74 -4.12
CA MET A 101 8.11 2.57 -4.37
C MET A 101 8.00 4.04 -3.95
N SER A 102 6.90 4.49 -3.31
CA SER A 102 6.80 5.87 -2.81
C SER A 102 7.88 6.22 -1.77
N ASN A 103 8.44 5.24 -1.06
CA ASN A 103 9.59 5.45 -0.18
C ASN A 103 10.84 5.93 -0.94
N LEU A 104 11.00 5.54 -2.22
CA LEU A 104 12.12 5.98 -3.06
C LEU A 104 11.98 7.45 -3.52
N VAL A 105 10.78 8.01 -3.47
CA VAL A 105 10.58 9.46 -3.70
C VAL A 105 11.16 10.25 -2.54
N LEU A 106 11.06 9.76 -1.30
CA LEU A 106 11.62 10.41 -0.13
C LEU A 106 13.15 10.56 -0.21
N THR A 107 13.79 9.66 -0.94
CA THR A 107 15.24 9.61 -1.13
C THR A 107 15.70 10.10 -2.50
N GLN A 108 14.80 10.69 -3.28
CA GLN A 108 15.05 11.25 -4.62
C GLN A 108 15.50 10.22 -5.68
N GLN A 109 15.28 8.93 -5.43
CA GLN A 109 15.57 7.85 -6.36
C GLN A 109 14.44 7.64 -7.38
N ARG A 110 13.26 8.21 -7.10
CA ARG A 110 12.10 8.25 -7.98
C ARG A 110 11.41 9.61 -7.90
N THR A 111 10.60 9.92 -8.91
CA THR A 111 9.72 11.10 -8.92
C THR A 111 8.28 10.68 -8.67
N MET A 112 7.44 11.60 -8.19
CA MET A 112 6.00 11.36 -8.06
C MET A 112 5.36 10.99 -9.40
N ALA A 113 5.78 11.63 -10.48
CA ALA A 113 5.27 11.35 -11.83
C ALA A 113 5.55 9.91 -12.28
N SER A 114 6.67 9.31 -11.85
CA SER A 114 6.99 7.91 -12.17
C SER A 114 6.11 6.88 -11.44
N LEU A 115 5.28 7.32 -10.51
CA LEU A 115 4.34 6.49 -9.77
C LEU A 115 2.90 6.61 -10.27
N ASP A 116 2.67 7.43 -11.30
CA ASP A 116 1.33 7.69 -11.83
C ASP A 116 1.06 6.79 -13.05
N TYR A 117 -0.03 6.03 -12.99
CA TYR A 117 -0.42 5.05 -14.01
C TYR A 117 -1.81 5.36 -14.53
N LYS A 118 -1.91 5.61 -15.83
CA LYS A 118 -3.18 5.80 -16.51
C LYS A 118 -3.96 4.48 -16.60
N ARG A 119 -5.29 4.58 -16.62
CA ARG A 119 -6.19 3.42 -16.73
C ARG A 119 -6.70 3.19 -18.16
N ASP A 120 -6.26 4.00 -19.13
CA ASP A 120 -6.74 3.97 -20.51
C ASP A 120 -6.62 2.58 -21.15
N VAL A 121 -5.58 1.83 -20.79
CA VAL A 121 -5.36 0.45 -21.25
C VAL A 121 -6.50 -0.48 -20.84
N LEU A 122 -7.14 -0.25 -19.69
CA LEU A 122 -8.30 -1.06 -19.26
C LEU A 122 -9.48 -0.86 -20.22
N ALA A 123 -9.68 0.35 -20.71
CA ALA A 123 -10.72 0.63 -21.70
C ALA A 123 -10.32 0.14 -23.09
N SER A 124 -9.15 0.56 -23.58
CA SER A 124 -8.75 0.31 -24.98
C SER A 124 -8.44 -1.16 -25.28
N SER A 125 -7.78 -1.87 -24.35
CA SER A 125 -7.36 -3.26 -24.59
C SER A 125 -8.32 -4.31 -24.04
N TYR A 126 -9.10 -3.96 -22.98
CA TYR A 126 -9.99 -4.93 -22.31
C TYR A 126 -11.47 -4.56 -22.42
N GLY A 127 -11.82 -3.37 -22.92
CA GLY A 127 -13.21 -2.92 -23.03
C GLY A 127 -13.90 -2.69 -21.69
N VAL A 128 -13.14 -2.27 -20.68
CA VAL A 128 -13.69 -1.82 -19.38
C VAL A 128 -14.27 -0.42 -19.54
N SER A 129 -15.50 -0.20 -19.11
CA SER A 129 -16.09 1.15 -19.03
C SER A 129 -15.51 1.88 -17.82
N LEU A 130 -14.85 3.01 -18.05
CA LEU A 130 -14.26 3.83 -16.97
C LEU A 130 -15.23 4.97 -16.60
N VAL A 131 -15.53 5.09 -15.31
CA VAL A 131 -16.36 6.16 -14.76
C VAL A 131 -15.55 6.91 -13.70
N GLN A 132 -15.24 8.17 -13.99
CA GLN A 132 -14.59 9.04 -13.03
C GLN A 132 -15.64 9.73 -12.15
N ASP A 133 -15.96 9.15 -11.00
CA ASP A 133 -16.92 9.68 -10.05
C ASP A 133 -16.70 9.07 -8.66
N ARG A 134 -17.36 9.61 -7.66
CA ARG A 134 -17.31 9.14 -6.28
C ARG A 134 -18.58 8.36 -5.93
N VAL A 135 -18.43 7.17 -5.39
CA VAL A 135 -19.54 6.40 -4.84
C VAL A 135 -19.99 7.02 -3.52
N VAL A 136 -21.30 7.28 -3.41
CA VAL A 136 -21.93 7.85 -2.22
C VAL A 136 -22.87 6.87 -1.52
N SER A 137 -23.35 5.84 -2.22
CA SER A 137 -24.17 4.79 -1.63
C SER A 137 -24.04 3.47 -2.40
N LEU A 138 -24.17 2.37 -1.68
CA LEU A 138 -24.28 1.02 -2.24
C LEU A 138 -25.59 0.41 -1.75
N ASP A 139 -26.61 0.38 -2.61
CA ASP A 139 -27.88 -0.28 -2.35
C ASP A 139 -27.76 -1.76 -2.71
N THR A 140 -27.58 -2.58 -1.72
CA THR A 140 -27.41 -4.03 -1.88
C THR A 140 -28.70 -4.77 -2.09
N VAL A 141 -29.85 -4.15 -1.82
CA VAL A 141 -31.19 -4.73 -2.02
C VAL A 141 -31.63 -4.55 -3.48
N ASN A 142 -31.54 -3.32 -3.99
CA ASN A 142 -31.91 -3.01 -5.38
C ASN A 142 -30.74 -3.21 -6.34
N LYS A 143 -29.55 -3.63 -5.85
CA LYS A 143 -28.32 -3.83 -6.62
C LYS A 143 -27.92 -2.58 -7.43
N GLN A 144 -27.77 -1.48 -6.75
CA GLN A 144 -27.40 -0.20 -7.34
C GLN A 144 -26.20 0.44 -6.62
N VAL A 145 -25.27 0.99 -7.39
CA VAL A 145 -24.22 1.88 -6.91
C VAL A 145 -24.66 3.31 -7.24
N VAL A 146 -24.79 4.17 -6.24
CA VAL A 146 -25.15 5.58 -6.43
C VAL A 146 -23.90 6.43 -6.43
N LEU A 147 -23.79 7.27 -7.45
CA LEU A 147 -22.67 8.19 -7.68
C LEU A 147 -22.95 9.59 -7.17
N ALA A 148 -21.91 10.36 -6.91
CA ALA A 148 -22.03 11.75 -6.49
C ALA A 148 -22.71 12.63 -7.57
N SER A 149 -22.58 12.29 -8.85
CA SER A 149 -23.34 12.90 -9.95
C SER A 149 -24.85 12.61 -9.91
N GLY A 150 -25.28 11.68 -9.03
CA GLY A 150 -26.68 11.27 -8.87
C GLY A 150 -27.15 10.14 -9.79
N ALA A 151 -26.32 9.68 -10.73
CA ALA A 151 -26.69 8.59 -11.64
C ALA A 151 -26.48 7.22 -10.96
N PRO A 152 -27.52 6.40 -10.77
CA PRO A 152 -27.35 5.04 -10.24
C PRO A 152 -26.88 4.10 -11.35
N LEU A 153 -25.98 3.18 -11.00
CA LEU A 153 -25.53 2.07 -11.84
C LEU A 153 -26.05 0.76 -11.28
N SER A 154 -26.88 0.05 -12.04
CA SER A 154 -27.34 -1.28 -11.66
C SER A 154 -26.25 -2.31 -11.94
N TYR A 155 -26.19 -3.37 -11.12
CA TYR A 155 -25.21 -4.43 -11.25
C TYR A 155 -25.82 -5.82 -10.97
N ASP A 156 -25.24 -6.87 -11.54
CA ASP A 156 -25.49 -8.25 -11.16
C ASP A 156 -24.59 -8.69 -10.01
N ARG A 157 -23.32 -8.22 -10.05
CA ARG A 157 -22.31 -8.39 -9.01
C ARG A 157 -21.55 -7.08 -8.84
N VAL A 158 -21.06 -6.83 -7.63
CA VAL A 158 -20.19 -5.68 -7.37
C VAL A 158 -18.90 -6.11 -6.67
N VAL A 159 -17.77 -5.59 -7.17
CA VAL A 159 -16.46 -5.77 -6.57
C VAL A 159 -16.06 -4.46 -5.90
N VAL A 160 -15.82 -4.51 -4.61
CA VAL A 160 -15.55 -3.35 -3.76
C VAL A 160 -14.07 -3.35 -3.38
N ALA A 161 -13.29 -2.45 -3.94
CA ALA A 161 -11.84 -2.32 -3.75
C ALA A 161 -11.42 -0.88 -3.37
N PRO A 162 -11.99 -0.27 -2.33
CA PRO A 162 -11.83 1.16 -2.04
C PRO A 162 -10.47 1.47 -1.38
N GLY A 163 -9.70 0.46 -1.02
CA GLY A 163 -8.46 0.62 -0.26
C GLY A 163 -8.70 1.00 1.19
N VAL A 164 -7.83 1.86 1.74
CA VAL A 164 -7.90 2.30 3.14
C VAL A 164 -8.17 3.80 3.26
N GLU A 165 -8.84 4.16 4.34
CA GLU A 165 -8.84 5.51 4.91
C GLU A 165 -8.08 5.51 6.25
N PHE A 166 -7.66 6.70 6.66
CA PHE A 166 -6.89 6.89 7.88
C PHE A 166 -7.80 7.37 9.01
N MET A 167 -7.47 6.98 10.25
CA MET A 167 -8.17 7.42 11.45
C MET A 167 -7.34 8.48 12.17
N ALA A 168 -8.00 9.41 12.85
CA ALA A 168 -7.32 10.42 13.67
C ALA A 168 -6.39 9.73 14.68
N ALA A 169 -5.17 10.25 14.79
CA ALA A 169 -4.17 9.74 15.70
C ALA A 169 -3.27 10.88 16.20
N TYR A 170 -2.66 10.67 17.35
CA TYR A 170 -1.58 11.47 17.88
C TYR A 170 -1.92 12.94 18.17
N GLY A 171 -3.22 13.30 18.25
CA GLY A 171 -3.67 14.67 18.46
C GLY A 171 -3.60 15.57 17.23
N LEU A 172 -3.42 14.99 16.02
CA LEU A 172 -3.25 15.72 14.77
C LEU A 172 -4.59 15.84 13.99
N SER A 173 -4.78 17.00 13.36
CA SER A 173 -5.85 17.25 12.41
C SER A 173 -5.45 16.87 10.98
N VAL A 174 -6.42 16.82 10.05
CA VAL A 174 -6.16 16.66 8.60
C VAL A 174 -5.16 17.70 8.10
N SER A 175 -5.37 18.97 8.47
CA SER A 175 -4.49 20.07 8.08
C SER A 175 -3.06 19.90 8.60
N ASP A 176 -2.87 19.33 9.81
CA ASP A 176 -1.53 19.09 10.32
C ASP A 176 -0.79 18.03 9.51
N TYR A 177 -1.49 16.96 9.07
CA TYR A 177 -0.92 15.97 8.16
C TYR A 177 -0.59 16.56 6.79
N ASP A 178 -1.43 17.45 6.27
CA ASP A 178 -1.25 18.00 4.92
C ASP A 178 -0.19 19.10 4.85
N THR A 179 0.10 19.77 5.97
CA THR A 179 0.96 20.97 5.92
C THR A 179 2.19 20.92 6.83
N LYS A 180 2.18 20.11 7.90
CA LYS A 180 3.20 20.16 8.96
C LYS A 180 3.87 18.82 9.23
N THR A 181 3.09 17.76 9.45
CA THR A 181 3.55 16.44 9.87
C THR A 181 2.99 15.35 8.96
N PRO A 182 3.46 15.25 7.71
CA PRO A 182 2.87 14.36 6.73
C PRO A 182 3.07 12.89 7.12
N HIS A 183 1.99 12.11 7.10
CA HIS A 183 2.13 10.65 7.20
C HIS A 183 2.67 10.05 5.90
N ALA A 184 2.36 10.64 4.74
CA ALA A 184 2.81 10.19 3.42
C ALA A 184 2.60 8.67 3.20
N TRP A 185 1.51 8.12 3.78
CA TRP A 185 1.14 6.70 3.63
C TRP A 185 0.13 6.48 2.49
N ARG A 186 -0.27 7.58 1.86
CA ARG A 186 -0.86 7.66 0.52
C ARG A 186 0.09 8.51 -0.31
N ALA A 187 0.58 7.96 -1.42
CA ALA A 187 1.46 8.69 -2.34
C ALA A 187 0.75 9.92 -2.91
N GLY A 188 1.44 11.06 -2.93
CA GLY A 188 0.87 12.35 -3.34
C GLY A 188 1.60 13.53 -2.73
N ALA A 189 0.86 14.62 -2.50
CA ALA A 189 1.40 15.88 -1.97
C ALA A 189 2.16 15.71 -0.65
N GLN A 190 1.64 14.88 0.27
CA GLN A 190 2.32 14.59 1.53
C GLN A 190 3.67 13.87 1.34
N THR A 191 3.82 13.05 0.29
CA THR A 191 5.10 12.39 -0.04
C THR A 191 6.14 13.43 -0.44
N THR A 192 5.75 14.38 -1.27
CA THR A 192 6.61 15.52 -1.67
C THR A 192 6.97 16.39 -0.48
N LEU A 193 5.99 16.71 0.39
CA LEU A 193 6.22 17.48 1.60
C LEU A 193 7.23 16.78 2.53
N LEU A 194 7.07 15.48 2.77
CA LEU A 194 7.97 14.70 3.60
C LEU A 194 9.38 14.63 2.99
N ALA A 195 9.49 14.41 1.68
CA ALA A 195 10.78 14.41 0.98
C ALA A 195 11.52 15.75 1.16
N ASN A 196 10.81 16.88 1.03
CA ASN A 196 11.38 18.22 1.23
C ASN A 196 11.82 18.43 2.69
N GLN A 197 11.05 17.96 3.66
CA GLN A 197 11.41 18.04 5.07
C GLN A 197 12.68 17.23 5.37
N ILE A 198 12.78 16.01 4.85
CA ILE A 198 13.98 15.15 5.00
C ILE A 198 15.20 15.79 4.33
N ALA A 199 15.02 16.37 3.13
CA ALA A 199 16.10 17.08 2.43
C ALA A 199 16.62 18.28 3.23
N GLY A 200 15.74 18.97 3.96
CA GLY A 200 16.08 20.13 4.81
C GLY A 200 16.63 19.79 6.20
N MET A 201 16.86 18.52 6.53
CA MET A 201 17.50 18.13 7.80
C MET A 201 18.98 18.52 7.81
N ALA A 202 19.45 19.09 8.92
CA ALA A 202 20.88 19.31 9.19
C ALA A 202 21.50 18.07 9.84
N ASN A 203 22.84 17.99 9.82
CA ASN A 203 23.55 16.93 10.53
C ASN A 203 23.32 17.05 12.05
N GLY A 204 22.87 15.98 12.70
CA GLY A 204 22.49 15.96 14.12
C GLY A 204 20.97 16.04 14.36
N ASP A 205 20.18 16.35 13.33
CA ASP A 205 18.72 16.38 13.46
C ASP A 205 18.10 14.99 13.68
N THR A 206 16.90 14.97 14.26
CA THR A 206 16.14 13.75 14.52
C THR A 206 14.91 13.67 13.62
N PHE A 207 14.77 12.52 12.94
CA PHE A 207 13.56 12.08 12.26
C PHE A 207 12.81 11.11 13.18
N VAL A 208 11.52 11.36 13.43
CA VAL A 208 10.65 10.44 14.22
C VAL A 208 9.56 9.89 13.32
N MET A 209 9.38 8.57 13.33
CA MET A 209 8.29 7.90 12.65
C MET A 209 7.48 7.08 13.64
N THR A 210 6.14 7.10 13.51
CA THR A 210 5.25 6.22 14.26
C THR A 210 4.73 5.09 13.38
N ILE A 211 4.51 3.92 13.98
CA ILE A 211 3.89 2.77 13.31
C ILE A 211 2.65 2.38 14.12
N PRO A 212 1.45 2.39 13.50
CA PRO A 212 0.22 2.10 14.22
C PRO A 212 0.08 0.60 14.51
N LEU A 213 -0.83 0.24 15.41
CA LEU A 213 -1.19 -1.16 15.66
C LEU A 213 -1.71 -1.82 14.37
N ALA A 214 -1.21 -3.04 14.12
CA ALA A 214 -1.68 -3.88 13.01
C ALA A 214 -3.19 -4.23 13.17
N PRO A 215 -3.90 -4.52 12.06
CA PRO A 215 -3.41 -4.53 10.68
C PRO A 215 -3.39 -3.12 10.07
N TYR A 216 -2.34 -2.84 9.29
CA TYR A 216 -2.19 -1.65 8.46
C TYR A 216 -1.65 -2.01 7.08
N ARG A 217 -1.76 -1.11 6.10
CA ARG A 217 -1.26 -1.33 4.74
C ARG A 217 0.26 -1.41 4.70
N CYS A 218 0.80 -2.38 3.94
CA CYS A 218 2.23 -2.57 3.70
C CYS A 218 3.01 -2.83 4.99
N PRO A 219 2.85 -4.00 5.62
CA PRO A 219 3.50 -4.29 6.90
C PRO A 219 5.01 -4.06 6.96
N PRO A 220 5.84 -4.36 5.93
CA PRO A 220 7.28 -4.04 5.92
C PRO A 220 7.58 -2.56 5.65
N GLY A 221 6.66 -1.83 5.03
CA GLY A 221 6.90 -0.50 4.48
C GLY A 221 7.42 0.56 5.45
N PRO A 222 6.96 0.62 6.73
CA PRO A 222 7.51 1.58 7.69
C PRO A 222 8.98 1.31 8.01
N TYR A 223 9.34 0.03 8.18
CA TYR A 223 10.72 -0.37 8.50
C TYR A 223 11.65 -0.12 7.30
N GLU A 224 11.18 -0.42 6.08
CA GLU A 224 11.85 -0.03 4.83
C GLU A 224 12.06 1.48 4.76
N ARG A 225 11.02 2.29 5.05
CA ARG A 225 11.13 3.76 5.06
C ARG A 225 12.21 4.25 6.00
N ALA A 226 12.30 3.70 7.19
CA ALA A 226 13.35 4.04 8.15
C ALA A 226 14.75 3.73 7.59
N CYS A 227 14.92 2.58 6.96
CA CYS A 227 16.19 2.17 6.36
C CYS A 227 16.60 3.09 5.20
N VAL A 228 15.69 3.40 4.26
CA VAL A 228 16.04 4.26 3.12
C VAL A 228 16.30 5.71 3.54
N VAL A 229 15.61 6.22 4.57
CA VAL A 229 15.89 7.53 5.16
C VAL A 229 17.27 7.54 5.85
N ALA A 230 17.58 6.53 6.65
CA ALA A 230 18.86 6.41 7.33
C ALA A 230 20.03 6.29 6.32
N ASP A 231 19.82 5.53 5.24
CA ASP A 231 20.78 5.41 4.15
C ASP A 231 21.02 6.75 3.46
N LEU A 232 19.95 7.48 3.11
CA LEU A 232 20.07 8.83 2.53
C LEU A 232 20.85 9.76 3.43
N LEU A 233 20.54 9.81 4.72
CA LEU A 233 21.23 10.67 5.69
C LEU A 233 22.74 10.35 5.74
N LYS A 234 23.12 9.08 5.79
CA LYS A 234 24.52 8.65 5.75
C LYS A 234 25.21 9.03 4.45
N ARG A 235 24.61 8.70 3.30
CA ARG A 235 25.20 8.99 1.97
C ARG A 235 25.40 10.49 1.71
N THR A 236 24.62 11.32 2.37
CA THR A 236 24.69 12.79 2.23
C THR A 236 25.51 13.47 3.35
N GLY A 237 26.32 12.71 4.10
CA GLY A 237 27.21 13.26 5.13
C GLY A 237 26.52 13.67 6.44
N ARG A 238 25.27 13.24 6.65
CA ARG A 238 24.43 13.52 7.83
C ARG A 238 24.38 12.34 8.80
N SER A 239 25.51 11.68 9.02
CA SER A 239 25.61 10.45 9.79
C SER A 239 25.33 10.59 11.30
N ASN A 240 25.35 11.83 11.82
CA ASN A 240 24.97 12.09 13.22
C ASN A 240 23.46 12.28 13.41
N CYS A 241 22.68 12.26 12.33
CA CYS A 241 21.22 12.26 12.42
C CYS A 241 20.72 10.97 13.06
N ARG A 242 19.54 11.06 13.66
CA ARG A 242 18.83 9.90 14.24
C ARG A 242 17.52 9.67 13.53
N VAL A 243 17.19 8.40 13.33
CA VAL A 243 15.88 7.91 12.86
C VAL A 243 15.27 7.12 14.01
N VAL A 244 14.26 7.66 14.66
CA VAL A 244 13.57 7.02 15.79
C VAL A 244 12.26 6.44 15.30
N ILE A 245 12.07 5.15 15.52
CA ILE A 245 10.85 4.42 15.19
C ILE A 245 10.09 4.17 16.51
N LEU A 246 8.89 4.71 16.61
CA LEU A 246 7.95 4.45 17.70
C LEU A 246 6.87 3.49 17.18
N ASP A 247 7.04 2.20 17.44
CA ASP A 247 6.15 1.15 16.98
C ASP A 247 5.14 0.80 18.08
N GLU A 248 3.85 0.95 17.78
CA GLU A 248 2.79 0.56 18.73
C GLU A 248 2.65 -0.97 18.88
N ASN A 249 3.26 -1.75 17.98
CA ASN A 249 3.27 -3.20 18.03
C ASN A 249 4.35 -3.72 19.00
N ALA A 250 4.17 -4.93 19.49
CA ALA A 250 5.14 -5.58 20.37
C ALA A 250 6.43 -5.99 19.62
N ASN A 251 6.32 -6.23 18.32
CA ASN A 251 7.42 -6.68 17.46
C ASN A 251 7.27 -6.11 16.05
N ILE A 252 8.36 -6.16 15.28
CA ILE A 252 8.38 -5.89 13.85
C ILE A 252 7.38 -6.82 13.16
N GLN A 253 6.45 -6.27 12.37
CA GLN A 253 5.27 -6.96 11.83
C GLN A 253 5.54 -7.79 10.58
N ALA A 254 6.67 -7.59 9.91
CA ALA A 254 7.06 -8.36 8.72
C ALA A 254 8.58 -8.42 8.64
N GLU A 255 9.11 -9.57 8.22
CA GLU A 255 10.55 -9.79 7.97
C GLU A 255 11.44 -9.36 9.17
N SER A 256 10.98 -9.70 10.38
CA SER A 256 11.53 -9.18 11.63
C SER A 256 13.04 -9.38 11.75
N GLY A 257 13.57 -10.55 11.40
CA GLY A 257 15.01 -10.83 11.44
C GLY A 257 15.81 -9.95 10.47
N THR A 258 15.28 -9.72 9.27
CA THR A 258 15.93 -8.89 8.25
C THR A 258 16.02 -7.43 8.71
N PHE A 259 14.89 -6.86 9.17
CA PHE A 259 14.87 -5.47 9.63
C PHE A 259 15.65 -5.27 10.93
N GLN A 260 15.57 -6.22 11.87
CA GLN A 260 16.38 -6.14 13.09
C GLN A 260 17.88 -6.11 12.75
N ASN A 261 18.34 -6.99 11.85
CA ASN A 261 19.74 -6.97 11.38
C ASN A 261 20.09 -5.66 10.67
N ALA A 262 19.17 -5.08 9.88
CA ALA A 262 19.39 -3.80 9.23
C ALA A 262 19.57 -2.68 10.27
N PHE A 263 18.78 -2.66 11.33
CA PHE A 263 18.86 -1.65 12.39
C PHE A 263 20.15 -1.80 13.21
N ASP A 264 20.49 -3.03 13.61
CA ASP A 264 21.58 -3.30 14.53
C ASP A 264 22.97 -3.25 13.86
N PHE A 265 23.06 -3.55 12.56
CA PHE A 265 24.34 -3.62 11.87
C PHE A 265 24.48 -2.62 10.73
N VAL A 266 23.50 -2.56 9.79
CA VAL A 266 23.63 -1.67 8.61
C VAL A 266 23.47 -0.21 9.01
N HIS A 267 22.52 0.09 9.89
CA HIS A 267 22.17 1.43 10.34
C HIS A 267 22.44 1.65 11.83
N ALA A 268 23.38 0.87 12.40
CA ALA A 268 23.79 0.99 13.79
C ALA A 268 24.16 2.46 14.14
N GLY A 269 23.65 2.93 15.29
CA GLY A 269 23.85 4.30 15.76
C GLY A 269 22.99 5.37 15.05
N VAL A 270 22.34 5.05 13.95
CA VAL A 270 21.40 5.96 13.25
C VAL A 270 19.96 5.61 13.54
N ILE A 271 19.55 4.33 13.39
CA ILE A 271 18.20 3.88 13.68
C ILE A 271 18.07 3.49 15.16
N SER A 272 17.02 3.97 15.82
CA SER A 272 16.57 3.54 17.15
C SER A 272 15.15 3.01 17.04
N TYR A 273 14.96 1.70 17.19
CA TYR A 273 13.67 1.03 17.18
C TYR A 273 13.12 0.85 18.59
N GLN A 274 11.89 1.29 18.81
CA GLN A 274 11.20 1.19 20.10
C GLN A 274 9.81 0.57 19.89
N SER A 275 9.66 -0.67 20.32
CA SER A 275 8.37 -1.38 20.29
C SER A 275 7.50 -1.03 21.50
N ASN A 276 6.21 -1.40 21.44
CA ASN A 276 5.22 -1.10 22.48
C ASN A 276 5.10 0.39 22.84
N ALA A 277 5.31 1.27 21.87
CA ALA A 277 5.08 2.69 22.03
C ALA A 277 3.58 2.96 22.32
N ARG A 278 3.31 3.79 23.30
CA ARG A 278 1.95 4.11 23.80
C ARG A 278 1.81 5.60 24.07
N ASN A 279 0.56 6.07 24.11
CA ASN A 279 0.22 7.44 24.47
C ASN A 279 0.99 8.48 23.64
N ILE A 280 1.22 8.17 22.37
CA ILE A 280 1.95 9.07 21.46
C ILE A 280 1.11 10.32 21.23
N GLN A 281 1.70 11.49 21.49
CA GLN A 281 1.13 12.79 21.18
C GLN A 281 2.17 13.63 20.43
N ILE A 282 1.73 14.40 19.47
CA ILE A 282 2.60 15.18 18.60
C ILE A 282 2.11 16.64 18.60
N ASN A 283 3.02 17.54 18.92
CA ASN A 283 2.79 18.95 18.66
C ASN A 283 3.23 19.25 17.20
N PRO A 284 2.30 19.60 16.29
CA PRO A 284 2.62 19.76 14.87
C PRO A 284 3.50 21.00 14.57
N ASP A 285 3.50 21.99 15.44
CA ASP A 285 4.24 23.24 15.24
C ASP A 285 5.68 23.12 15.74
N THR A 286 5.86 22.60 16.94
CA THR A 286 7.18 22.47 17.58
C THR A 286 7.89 21.17 17.23
N LYS A 287 7.19 20.18 16.64
CA LYS A 287 7.67 18.81 16.36
C LYS A 287 8.08 18.04 17.63
N VAL A 288 7.58 18.45 18.79
CA VAL A 288 7.76 17.70 20.03
C VAL A 288 6.84 16.48 20.02
N VAL A 289 7.42 15.30 20.27
CA VAL A 289 6.71 14.03 20.37
C VAL A 289 6.83 13.54 21.82
N THR A 290 5.70 13.30 22.47
CA THR A 290 5.63 12.63 23.77
C THR A 290 5.08 11.22 23.62
N TYR A 291 5.60 10.26 24.36
CA TYR A 291 5.22 8.86 24.27
C TYR A 291 5.65 8.11 25.56
N ALA A 292 5.16 6.90 25.72
CA ALA A 292 5.63 5.95 26.73
C ALA A 292 5.97 4.61 26.05
N ILE A 293 6.83 3.81 26.67
CA ILE A 293 7.07 2.41 26.27
C ILE A 293 6.36 1.52 27.29
N GLY A 294 5.39 0.73 26.79
CA GLY A 294 4.53 -0.08 27.65
C GLY A 294 3.81 0.77 28.70
N SER A 295 3.97 0.44 29.97
CA SER A 295 3.47 1.19 31.15
C SER A 295 4.50 2.14 31.75
N GLY A 296 5.62 2.39 31.08
CA GLY A 296 6.70 3.22 31.56
C GLY A 296 6.35 4.71 31.62
N ALA A 297 7.28 5.51 32.16
CA ALA A 297 7.13 6.96 32.25
C ALA A 297 7.06 7.61 30.85
N THR A 298 6.38 8.75 30.79
CA THR A 298 6.34 9.58 29.58
C THR A 298 7.73 10.10 29.24
N GLN A 299 8.11 9.93 27.98
CA GLN A 299 9.35 10.42 27.39
C GLN A 299 9.03 11.50 26.36
N THR A 300 10.03 12.30 26.02
CA THR A 300 9.90 13.40 25.06
C THR A 300 11.04 13.38 24.07
N ILE A 301 10.73 13.57 22.78
CA ILE A 301 11.69 13.75 21.69
C ILE A 301 11.42 15.09 21.01
N ASN A 302 12.46 15.91 20.84
CA ASN A 302 12.43 17.07 19.97
C ASN A 302 12.90 16.62 18.59
N ALA A 303 11.98 16.58 17.60
CA ALA A 303 12.27 16.16 16.25
C ALA A 303 12.41 17.35 15.29
N ARG A 304 13.16 17.18 14.22
CA ARG A 304 13.16 18.08 13.07
C ARG A 304 12.04 17.70 12.09
N VAL A 305 11.87 16.39 11.88
CA VAL A 305 10.86 15.83 11.00
C VAL A 305 10.06 14.77 11.77
N VAL A 306 8.73 14.84 11.68
CA VAL A 306 7.84 13.82 12.23
C VAL A 306 6.99 13.24 11.12
N ASN A 307 7.03 11.91 10.98
CA ASN A 307 6.27 11.12 10.02
C ASN A 307 5.29 10.20 10.76
N PRO A 308 4.12 10.69 11.17
CA PRO A 308 3.17 9.97 12.00
C PRO A 308 2.22 9.14 11.13
N ILE A 309 2.46 7.84 10.99
CA ILE A 309 1.55 6.95 10.25
C ILE A 309 0.34 6.63 11.13
N PRO A 310 -0.88 7.06 10.77
CA PRO A 310 -2.06 6.84 11.58
C PRO A 310 -2.63 5.43 11.37
N ALA A 311 -3.52 5.01 12.27
CA ALA A 311 -4.25 3.75 12.11
C ALA A 311 -5.14 3.77 10.85
N HIS A 312 -5.45 2.59 10.32
CA HIS A 312 -6.18 2.39 9.08
C HIS A 312 -7.50 1.66 9.31
N ARG A 313 -8.45 1.91 8.40
CA ARG A 313 -9.67 1.10 8.22
C ARG A 313 -10.03 1.07 6.73
N ALA A 314 -10.99 0.24 6.33
CA ALA A 314 -11.48 0.23 4.94
C ALA A 314 -12.03 1.62 4.57
N ALA A 315 -11.70 2.09 3.37
CA ALA A 315 -12.18 3.39 2.93
C ALA A 315 -13.69 3.37 2.67
N GLY A 316 -14.36 4.48 3.00
CA GLY A 316 -15.80 4.63 2.89
C GLY A 316 -16.57 4.20 4.14
N ILE A 317 -15.90 3.88 5.25
CA ILE A 317 -16.55 3.68 6.56
C ILE A 317 -16.96 5.03 7.13
N GLY A 318 -16.09 6.04 7.09
CA GLY A 318 -16.40 7.39 7.49
C GLY A 318 -16.58 8.33 6.32
N ALA A 319 -16.86 9.61 6.64
CA ALA A 319 -16.99 10.69 5.64
C ALA A 319 -15.63 11.27 5.20
N GLY A 320 -14.50 10.65 5.60
CA GLY A 320 -13.16 11.10 5.22
C GLY A 320 -12.58 12.21 6.09
N ASN A 321 -13.14 12.45 7.29
CA ASN A 321 -12.74 13.50 8.22
C ASN A 321 -11.71 13.07 9.29
N LEU A 322 -11.13 11.89 9.17
CA LEU A 322 -10.25 11.21 10.13
C LEU A 322 -10.90 10.82 11.48
N ASP A 323 -12.16 11.12 11.73
CA ASP A 323 -12.82 10.70 12.97
C ASP A 323 -12.93 9.18 13.02
N ALA A 324 -12.29 8.58 14.00
CA ALA A 324 -12.29 7.13 14.20
C ALA A 324 -13.68 6.56 14.54
N ASN A 325 -14.57 7.39 15.08
CA ASN A 325 -15.93 7.02 15.46
C ASN A 325 -16.94 7.29 14.32
N ASP A 326 -16.55 8.00 13.27
CA ASP A 326 -17.42 8.28 12.14
C ASP A 326 -17.65 7.00 11.31
N THR A 327 -18.88 6.53 11.30
CA THR A 327 -19.34 5.37 10.50
C THR A 327 -20.44 5.77 9.51
N SER A 328 -20.50 7.04 9.14
CA SER A 328 -21.54 7.60 8.27
C SER A 328 -21.32 7.31 6.77
N GLY A 329 -20.21 6.68 6.42
CA GLY A 329 -19.87 6.41 5.03
C GLY A 329 -20.62 5.22 4.42
N TRP A 330 -20.61 5.15 3.10
CA TRP A 330 -21.38 4.18 2.31
C TRP A 330 -20.98 2.72 2.57
N PHE A 331 -19.70 2.47 2.91
CA PHE A 331 -19.19 1.12 3.20
C PHE A 331 -19.80 0.55 4.49
N ALA A 332 -19.91 1.40 5.53
CA ALA A 332 -20.54 1.04 6.79
C ALA A 332 -22.06 0.94 6.64
N ALA A 333 -22.70 1.85 5.89
CA ALA A 333 -24.12 1.80 5.59
C ALA A 333 -24.51 0.49 4.85
N ALA A 334 -23.63 0.00 3.98
CA ALA A 334 -23.79 -1.29 3.31
C ALA A 334 -23.43 -2.51 4.19
N ARG A 335 -23.09 -2.33 5.48
CA ARG A 335 -22.72 -3.37 6.46
C ARG A 335 -21.46 -4.16 6.08
N LEU A 336 -20.55 -3.56 5.32
CA LEU A 336 -19.35 -4.23 4.87
C LEU A 336 -18.20 -4.19 5.90
N ASN A 337 -18.28 -3.34 6.94
CA ASN A 337 -17.30 -3.24 8.03
C ASN A 337 -17.52 -4.28 9.16
N ASN A 338 -17.89 -5.49 8.80
CA ASN A 338 -18.32 -6.54 9.71
C ASN A 338 -17.16 -7.28 10.43
N SER A 339 -15.92 -6.93 10.17
CA SER A 339 -14.74 -7.37 10.93
C SER A 339 -14.21 -6.22 11.79
N ASN A 340 -14.49 -6.31 13.10
CA ASN A 340 -14.09 -5.35 14.14
C ASN A 340 -14.47 -3.87 13.82
N GLY A 341 -15.53 -3.65 13.03
CA GLY A 341 -15.96 -2.32 12.60
C GLY A 341 -15.00 -1.64 11.61
N ARG A 342 -13.87 -2.25 11.28
CA ARG A 342 -12.78 -1.65 10.48
C ARG A 342 -12.61 -2.24 9.08
N TRP A 343 -12.98 -3.50 8.86
CA TRP A 343 -12.67 -4.25 7.65
C TRP A 343 -13.84 -5.10 7.21
N ALA A 344 -13.85 -5.56 5.96
CA ALA A 344 -14.82 -6.53 5.48
C ALA A 344 -14.31 -7.95 5.73
N ALA A 345 -15.06 -8.75 6.48
CA ALA A 345 -14.86 -10.19 6.52
C ALA A 345 -15.37 -10.81 5.22
N VAL A 346 -14.55 -11.62 4.58
CA VAL A 346 -14.84 -12.24 3.29
C VAL A 346 -14.59 -13.74 3.30
N ASN A 347 -15.25 -14.46 2.39
CA ASN A 347 -14.89 -15.84 2.08
C ASN A 347 -13.54 -15.85 1.34
N PRO A 348 -12.50 -16.52 1.83
CA PRO A 348 -11.18 -16.49 1.22
C PRO A 348 -11.09 -17.16 -0.16
N LEU A 349 -12.10 -17.94 -0.57
CA LEU A 349 -12.13 -18.62 -1.88
C LEU A 349 -12.82 -17.78 -2.97
N SER A 350 -13.63 -16.79 -2.60
CA SER A 350 -14.40 -15.99 -3.57
C SER A 350 -14.34 -14.49 -3.28
N TYR A 351 -13.79 -14.09 -2.15
CA TYR A 351 -13.84 -12.72 -1.63
C TYR A 351 -15.24 -12.14 -1.48
N GLU A 352 -16.29 -12.99 -1.56
CA GLU A 352 -17.64 -12.55 -1.27
C GLU A 352 -17.77 -12.17 0.21
N SER A 353 -18.42 -11.03 0.47
CA SER A 353 -18.69 -10.56 1.82
C SER A 353 -19.47 -11.60 2.62
N THR A 354 -19.05 -11.88 3.85
CA THR A 354 -19.80 -12.77 4.74
C THR A 354 -21.11 -12.16 5.28
N ALA A 355 -21.29 -10.85 5.06
CA ALA A 355 -22.48 -10.11 5.50
C ALA A 355 -23.48 -9.84 4.37
N VAL A 356 -23.03 -9.75 3.12
CA VAL A 356 -23.87 -9.32 1.99
C VAL A 356 -23.56 -10.16 0.76
N SER A 357 -24.54 -10.93 0.30
CA SER A 357 -24.40 -11.76 -0.89
C SER A 357 -24.31 -10.92 -2.18
N GLY A 358 -23.51 -11.37 -3.14
CA GLY A 358 -23.30 -10.71 -4.42
C GLY A 358 -22.37 -9.49 -4.36
N VAL A 359 -21.80 -9.19 -3.18
CA VAL A 359 -20.82 -8.14 -2.96
C VAL A 359 -19.48 -8.78 -2.62
N HIS A 360 -18.47 -8.56 -3.44
CA HIS A 360 -17.11 -9.06 -3.22
C HIS A 360 -16.23 -7.92 -2.77
N VAL A 361 -15.42 -8.12 -1.72
CA VAL A 361 -14.50 -7.09 -1.21
C VAL A 361 -13.07 -7.59 -1.31
N ILE A 362 -12.21 -6.80 -1.97
CA ILE A 362 -10.83 -7.16 -2.26
C ILE A 362 -9.85 -6.03 -1.90
N GLY A 363 -8.57 -6.34 -1.91
CA GLY A 363 -7.49 -5.42 -1.58
C GLY A 363 -7.46 -5.06 -0.10
N ASP A 364 -6.94 -3.89 0.20
CA ASP A 364 -6.68 -3.49 1.59
C ASP A 364 -7.95 -3.38 2.46
N ALA A 365 -9.14 -3.30 1.87
CA ALA A 365 -10.41 -3.26 2.59
C ALA A 365 -10.85 -4.64 3.12
N ALA A 366 -10.39 -5.72 2.51
CA ALA A 366 -10.72 -7.09 2.90
C ALA A 366 -9.95 -7.54 4.14
N TYR A 367 -10.55 -8.43 4.93
CA TYR A 367 -9.92 -9.13 6.06
C TYR A 367 -10.08 -10.63 5.90
N CYS A 368 -9.02 -11.28 5.42
CA CYS A 368 -8.95 -12.73 5.19
C CYS A 368 -7.66 -13.36 5.74
N GLY A 369 -6.97 -12.65 6.65
CA GLY A 369 -5.70 -13.13 7.24
C GLY A 369 -4.46 -12.88 6.38
N LEU A 370 -4.62 -12.31 5.18
CA LEU A 370 -3.52 -11.96 4.29
C LEU A 370 -3.00 -10.54 4.58
N PRO A 371 -1.70 -10.25 4.31
CA PRO A 371 -1.16 -8.91 4.45
C PRO A 371 -1.82 -7.93 3.46
N LYS A 372 -2.03 -6.69 3.90
CA LYS A 372 -2.55 -5.62 3.04
C LYS A 372 -1.43 -5.09 2.16
N ALA A 373 -1.25 -5.71 0.99
CA ALA A 373 -0.17 -5.43 0.05
C ALA A 373 -0.66 -5.46 -1.41
N GLY A 374 -0.01 -4.66 -2.28
CA GLY A 374 -0.45 -4.51 -3.67
C GLY A 374 -0.45 -5.82 -4.45
N HIS A 375 0.57 -6.68 -4.28
CA HIS A 375 0.62 -7.98 -4.94
C HIS A 375 -0.49 -8.93 -4.44
N VAL A 376 -0.86 -8.87 -3.15
CA VAL A 376 -1.99 -9.63 -2.60
C VAL A 376 -3.28 -9.15 -3.25
N GLY A 377 -3.53 -7.83 -3.26
CA GLY A 377 -4.72 -7.28 -3.92
C GLY A 377 -4.81 -7.62 -5.41
N ASN A 378 -3.68 -7.71 -6.13
CA ASN A 378 -3.64 -8.17 -7.51
C ASN A 378 -4.09 -9.63 -7.63
N GLN A 379 -3.64 -10.53 -6.74
CA GLN A 379 -4.09 -11.93 -6.76
C GLN A 379 -5.55 -12.06 -6.34
N GLU A 380 -6.01 -11.30 -5.35
CA GLU A 380 -7.41 -11.25 -4.95
C GLU A 380 -8.32 -10.86 -6.12
N GLY A 381 -7.90 -9.85 -6.93
CA GLY A 381 -8.62 -9.45 -8.13
C GLY A 381 -8.67 -10.51 -9.24
N LYS A 382 -7.79 -11.53 -9.21
CA LYS A 382 -7.83 -12.67 -10.13
C LYS A 382 -8.72 -13.82 -9.61
N ILE A 383 -8.83 -13.95 -8.29
CA ILE A 383 -9.59 -15.04 -7.65
C ILE A 383 -11.07 -14.66 -7.54
N CYS A 384 -11.33 -13.39 -7.23
CA CYS A 384 -12.67 -12.84 -7.17
C CYS A 384 -13.39 -12.95 -8.53
#